data_5ec12929b0cd3e3757b3b7d1ef8df392
#
_entry.id   5ec12929b0cd3e3757b3b7d1ef8df392
#
_cell.length_a   1.000
_cell.length_b   1.000
_cell.length_c   1.000
_cell.angle_alpha   90.00
_cell.angle_beta   90.00
_cell.angle_gamma   90.00
#
_symmetry.space_group_name_H-M   'P 1'
#
loop_
_entity.id
_entity.type
_entity.pdbx_description
1 polymer ?
#
loop_
_entity_poly.entity_id
_entity_poly.type
_entity_poly.pdbx_seq_one_letter_code
_entity_poly.pdbx_strand_id
1 'polypeptide(L)'
;GNHEYARTMLLRNATIEQIINACRLVDASSIELSVNNVVGFPDETRDMMFDTIKLNRQFQANSHSCAIFQPYHGTTLHSYCVKKGYFDKDELAEDLTYASPLKQKHITHAEIQGVAKCFALYTKLPENLFDFIKIAEKDDDRGKKMYQELMMLYKTTYAPKAESDVGGGTRI
;
A
#
# COMPACT_ATOMS: atom_id res chain seq x y z
N GLY A 1 6.15 6.82 3.37
CA GLY A 1 6.50 7.87 2.42
C GLY A 1 6.75 9.22 3.06
N ASN A 2 5.80 9.79 3.76
CA ASN A 2 6.00 11.11 4.38
C ASN A 2 6.89 10.99 5.63
N HIS A 3 8.10 11.57 5.56
CA HIS A 3 9.10 11.42 6.62
C HIS A 3 8.68 12.08 7.94
N GLU A 4 8.12 13.29 7.88
CA GLU A 4 7.68 14.00 9.08
C GLU A 4 6.54 13.27 9.79
N TYR A 5 5.54 12.83 9.03
CA TYR A 5 4.44 12.05 9.55
C TYR A 5 4.92 10.71 10.15
N ALA A 6 5.82 10.00 9.46
CA ALA A 6 6.38 8.76 9.95
C ALA A 6 7.13 8.94 11.28
N ARG A 7 7.89 10.02 11.42
CA ARG A 7 8.64 10.34 12.63
C ARG A 7 7.74 10.77 13.80
N THR A 8 6.76 11.62 13.55
CA THR A 8 5.96 12.25 14.61
C THR A 8 4.76 11.41 15.02
N MET A 9 4.06 10.80 14.06
CA MET A 9 2.86 10.01 14.31
C MET A 9 3.16 8.52 14.50
N LEU A 10 4.05 7.95 13.67
CA LEU A 10 4.35 6.52 13.72
C LEU A 10 5.61 6.21 14.54
N LEU A 11 6.30 7.23 15.07
CA LEU A 11 7.53 7.13 15.85
C LEU A 11 8.63 6.30 15.13
N ARG A 12 8.70 6.38 13.82
CA ARG A 12 9.69 5.69 12.98
C ARG A 12 10.87 6.63 12.72
N ASN A 13 12.07 6.21 13.11
CA ASN A 13 13.28 7.02 13.00
C ASN A 13 14.09 6.77 11.72
N ALA A 14 13.75 5.75 10.92
CA ALA A 14 14.44 5.49 9.65
C ALA A 14 14.19 6.62 8.65
N THR A 15 15.26 7.13 8.04
CA THR A 15 15.15 8.14 6.98
C THR A 15 14.72 7.49 5.67
N ILE A 16 14.18 8.29 4.75
CA ILE A 16 13.84 7.87 3.39
C ILE A 16 15.06 7.25 2.69
N GLU A 17 16.22 7.88 2.83
CA GLU A 17 17.47 7.39 2.25
C GLU A 17 17.89 6.02 2.82
N GLN A 18 17.77 5.83 4.13
CA GLN A 18 18.05 4.53 4.76
C GLN A 18 17.13 3.42 4.22
N ILE A 19 15.84 3.73 4.04
CA ILE A 19 14.88 2.77 3.47
C ILE A 19 15.27 2.41 2.03
N ILE A 20 15.55 3.41 1.19
CA ILE A 20 15.93 3.21 -0.22
C ILE A 20 17.22 2.38 -0.30
N ASN A 21 18.23 2.72 0.50
CA ASN A 21 19.51 2.01 0.50
C ASN A 21 19.35 0.55 0.95
N ALA A 22 18.53 0.29 1.97
CA ALA A 22 18.24 -1.06 2.42
C ALA A 22 17.55 -1.88 1.30
N CYS A 23 16.55 -1.32 0.63
CA CYS A 23 15.87 -1.98 -0.47
C CYS A 23 16.83 -2.25 -1.66
N ARG A 24 17.71 -1.30 -2.00
CA ARG A 24 18.70 -1.47 -3.06
C ARG A 24 19.73 -2.55 -2.74
N LEU A 25 20.15 -2.68 -1.48
CA LEU A 25 21.05 -3.76 -1.05
C LEU A 25 20.40 -5.14 -1.22
N VAL A 26 19.10 -5.26 -0.90
CA VAL A 26 18.35 -6.51 -1.13
C VAL A 26 18.21 -6.79 -2.62
N ASP A 27 17.85 -5.78 -3.42
CA ASP A 27 17.71 -5.90 -4.89
C ASP A 27 19.03 -6.32 -5.57
N ALA A 28 20.18 -5.88 -5.04
CA ALA A 28 21.51 -6.30 -5.53
C ALA A 28 21.89 -7.73 -5.11
N SER A 29 21.09 -8.39 -4.30
CA SER A 29 21.29 -9.77 -3.87
C SER A 29 20.38 -10.74 -4.64
N SER A 30 20.45 -12.02 -4.36
CA SER A 30 19.51 -13.03 -4.88
C SER A 30 18.24 -13.19 -4.05
N ILE A 31 18.02 -12.30 -3.06
CA ILE A 31 16.87 -12.36 -2.15
C ILE A 31 15.69 -11.62 -2.77
N GLU A 32 14.54 -12.25 -2.80
CA GLU A 32 13.30 -11.60 -3.23
C GLU A 32 12.83 -10.57 -2.20
N LEU A 33 12.52 -9.35 -2.68
CA LEU A 33 12.01 -8.26 -1.87
C LEU A 33 10.49 -8.14 -2.02
N SER A 34 9.77 -8.36 -0.90
CA SER A 34 8.35 -8.04 -0.79
C SER A 34 8.17 -6.86 0.17
N VAL A 35 7.47 -5.81 -0.27
CA VAL A 35 7.28 -4.59 0.51
C VAL A 35 5.83 -4.45 0.93
N ASN A 36 5.60 -4.45 2.23
CA ASN A 36 4.29 -4.24 2.83
C ASN A 36 4.11 -2.78 3.23
N ASN A 37 3.06 -2.16 2.72
CA ASN A 37 2.69 -0.79 3.01
C ASN A 37 1.38 -0.75 3.79
N VAL A 38 1.16 0.35 4.51
CA VAL A 38 -0.10 0.63 5.19
C VAL A 38 -0.49 2.08 4.86
N VAL A 39 -1.76 2.31 4.56
CA VAL A 39 -2.34 3.64 4.30
C VAL A 39 -3.61 3.84 5.14
N GLY A 40 -4.14 5.04 5.17
CA GLY A 40 -5.35 5.36 5.91
C GLY A 40 -5.13 5.56 7.41
N PHE A 41 -3.93 5.91 7.81
CA PHE A 41 -3.63 6.31 9.18
C PHE A 41 -4.43 7.55 9.62
N PRO A 42 -4.60 7.79 10.96
CA PRO A 42 -5.25 9.01 11.45
C PRO A 42 -4.52 10.27 10.94
N ASP A 43 -5.29 11.23 10.43
CA ASP A 43 -4.83 12.49 9.82
C ASP A 43 -3.97 12.34 8.55
N GLU A 44 -3.82 11.13 8.00
CA GLU A 44 -3.11 10.92 6.74
C GLU A 44 -3.93 11.46 5.56
N THR A 45 -3.33 12.32 4.75
CA THR A 45 -3.95 12.85 3.54
C THR A 45 -3.65 11.97 2.33
N ARG A 46 -4.42 12.16 1.24
CA ARG A 46 -4.14 11.49 -0.03
C ARG A 46 -2.72 11.76 -0.52
N ASP A 47 -2.23 12.99 -0.41
CA ASP A 47 -0.86 13.35 -0.82
C ASP A 47 0.20 12.58 -0.01
N MET A 48 -0.01 12.37 1.28
CA MET A 48 0.89 11.55 2.11
C MET A 48 0.89 10.07 1.70
N MET A 49 -0.25 9.52 1.29
CA MET A 49 -0.30 8.18 0.68
C MET A 49 0.50 8.13 -0.62
N PHE A 50 0.40 9.18 -1.45
CA PHE A 50 1.20 9.30 -2.67
C PHE A 50 2.69 9.49 -2.40
N ASP A 51 3.09 10.11 -1.29
CA ASP A 51 4.50 10.11 -0.86
C ASP A 51 5.00 8.68 -0.58
N THR A 52 4.13 7.81 -0.04
CA THR A 52 4.46 6.38 0.14
C THR A 52 4.59 5.66 -1.21
N ILE A 53 3.71 5.94 -2.16
CA ILE A 53 3.81 5.43 -3.54
C ILE A 53 5.11 5.89 -4.20
N LYS A 54 5.43 7.19 -4.13
CA LYS A 54 6.67 7.77 -4.67
C LYS A 54 7.91 7.14 -4.07
N LEU A 55 7.91 6.86 -2.76
CA LEU A 55 9.00 6.14 -2.11
C LEU A 55 9.18 4.74 -2.72
N ASN A 56 8.10 3.98 -2.86
CA ASN A 56 8.13 2.62 -3.41
C ASN A 56 8.57 2.58 -4.89
N ARG A 57 8.46 3.68 -5.64
CA ARG A 57 8.94 3.80 -7.02
C ARG A 57 10.46 4.01 -7.14
N GLN A 58 11.17 4.24 -6.04
CA GLN A 58 12.62 4.54 -6.06
C GLN A 58 13.51 3.32 -5.96
N PHE A 59 12.93 2.12 -5.80
CA PHE A 59 13.66 0.85 -5.74
C PHE A 59 12.85 -0.26 -6.41
N GLN A 60 13.51 -1.36 -6.75
CA GLN A 60 12.84 -2.53 -7.27
C GLN A 60 12.36 -3.43 -6.12
N ALA A 61 11.20 -4.04 -6.30
CA ALA A 61 10.69 -5.07 -5.42
C ALA A 61 9.85 -6.07 -6.24
N ASN A 62 9.88 -7.34 -5.84
CA ASN A 62 9.12 -8.40 -6.48
C ASN A 62 7.61 -8.20 -6.30
N SER A 63 7.22 -7.73 -5.12
CA SER A 63 5.82 -7.41 -4.83
C SER A 63 5.67 -6.19 -3.93
N HIS A 64 4.55 -5.48 -4.10
CA HIS A 64 4.09 -4.41 -3.23
C HIS A 64 2.67 -4.73 -2.77
N SER A 65 2.47 -4.92 -1.48
CA SER A 65 1.16 -5.00 -0.87
C SER A 65 0.81 -3.70 -0.16
N CYS A 66 -0.48 -3.43 0.02
CA CYS A 66 -0.95 -2.30 0.77
C CYS A 66 -2.15 -2.71 1.63
N ALA A 67 -2.01 -2.59 2.93
CA ALA A 67 -3.07 -2.78 3.91
C ALA A 67 -3.69 -1.43 4.29
N ILE A 68 -4.89 -1.46 4.87
CA ILE A 68 -5.56 -0.29 5.42
C ILE A 68 -5.39 -0.31 6.93
N PHE A 69 -5.02 0.85 7.51
CA PHE A 69 -4.81 0.98 8.93
C PHE A 69 -6.05 0.59 9.74
N GLN A 70 -5.84 -0.21 10.78
CA GLN A 70 -6.84 -0.59 11.77
C GLN A 70 -6.37 -0.16 13.18
N PRO A 71 -7.22 0.51 13.97
CA PRO A 71 -6.87 1.02 15.28
C PRO A 71 -6.97 -0.07 16.36
N TYR A 72 -6.02 -1.00 16.39
CA TYR A 72 -6.03 -2.10 17.36
C TYR A 72 -5.89 -1.61 18.79
N HIS A 73 -6.72 -2.16 19.68
CA HIS A 73 -6.72 -1.87 21.10
C HIS A 73 -5.32 -2.04 21.73
N GLY A 74 -5.03 -1.19 22.71
CA GLY A 74 -3.73 -1.20 23.39
C GLY A 74 -2.61 -0.46 22.67
N THR A 75 -2.87 0.05 21.46
CA THR A 75 -1.90 0.86 20.72
C THR A 75 -2.06 2.35 21.00
N THR A 76 -0.96 3.10 20.88
CA THR A 76 -0.97 4.56 20.99
C THR A 76 -1.88 5.21 19.94
N LEU A 77 -1.89 4.66 18.71
CA LEU A 77 -2.73 5.16 17.62
C LEU A 77 -4.21 4.91 17.87
N HIS A 78 -4.60 3.78 18.49
CA HIS A 78 -5.98 3.58 18.93
C HIS A 78 -6.41 4.69 19.90
N SER A 79 -5.62 4.93 20.95
CA SER A 79 -5.90 5.97 21.95
C SER A 79 -6.00 7.36 21.31
N TYR A 80 -5.15 7.65 20.32
CA TYR A 80 -5.22 8.87 19.52
C TYR A 80 -6.52 8.98 18.73
N CYS A 81 -6.93 7.92 18.02
CA CYS A 81 -8.16 7.89 17.24
C CYS A 81 -9.40 8.11 18.11
N VAL A 82 -9.45 7.47 19.29
CA VAL A 82 -10.55 7.65 20.27
C VAL A 82 -10.58 9.10 20.75
N LYS A 83 -9.44 9.65 21.16
CA LYS A 83 -9.35 11.05 21.64
C LYS A 83 -9.78 12.07 20.57
N LYS A 84 -9.52 11.79 19.30
CA LYS A 84 -9.93 12.63 18.16
C LYS A 84 -11.39 12.41 17.74
N GLY A 85 -12.06 11.40 18.27
CA GLY A 85 -13.40 11.02 17.85
C GLY A 85 -13.46 10.36 16.47
N TYR A 86 -12.34 9.82 16.02
CA TYR A 86 -12.24 9.09 14.74
C TYR A 86 -12.67 7.63 14.86
N PHE A 87 -12.67 7.09 16.07
CA PHE A 87 -13.00 5.71 16.37
C PHE A 87 -13.68 5.61 17.73
N ASP A 88 -14.61 4.67 17.90
CA ASP A 88 -15.25 4.43 19.19
C ASP A 88 -14.34 3.55 20.07
N LYS A 89 -14.25 3.87 21.37
CA LYS A 89 -13.40 3.14 22.31
C LYS A 89 -13.79 1.68 22.50
N ASP A 90 -15.08 1.35 22.32
CA ASP A 90 -15.66 0.02 22.53
C ASP A 90 -15.81 -0.75 21.20
N GLU A 91 -15.53 -0.12 20.04
CA GLU A 91 -15.54 -0.72 18.72
C GLU A 91 -14.28 -1.58 18.51
N LEU A 92 -14.44 -2.79 17.98
CA LEU A 92 -13.31 -3.67 17.68
C LEU A 92 -12.78 -3.36 16.26
N ALA A 93 -11.47 -3.26 16.16
CA ALA A 93 -10.81 -3.16 14.87
C ALA A 93 -10.96 -4.47 14.09
N GLU A 94 -11.18 -4.34 12.79
CA GLU A 94 -11.34 -5.46 11.87
C GLU A 94 -9.99 -5.94 11.29
N ASP A 95 -10.05 -6.75 10.25
CA ASP A 95 -8.88 -7.18 9.50
C ASP A 95 -8.32 -6.03 8.62
N LEU A 96 -7.02 -6.06 8.35
CA LEU A 96 -6.29 -5.08 7.52
C LEU A 96 -6.78 -4.99 6.06
N THR A 97 -7.59 -5.94 5.62
CA THR A 97 -8.19 -5.97 4.27
C THR A 97 -9.54 -5.28 4.19
N TYR A 98 -10.15 -4.96 5.34
CA TYR A 98 -11.42 -4.24 5.40
C TYR A 98 -11.25 -2.74 5.18
N ALA A 99 -12.38 -2.07 4.97
CA ALA A 99 -12.42 -0.62 4.86
C ALA A 99 -11.85 0.07 6.11
N SER A 100 -11.33 1.29 5.95
CA SER A 100 -10.92 2.09 7.10
C SER A 100 -12.11 2.34 8.02
N PRO A 101 -12.03 2.00 9.32
CA PRO A 101 -13.09 2.29 10.28
C PRO A 101 -13.07 3.75 10.75
N LEU A 102 -12.08 4.54 10.40
CA LEU A 102 -11.85 5.87 10.93
C LEU A 102 -12.83 6.91 10.35
N LYS A 103 -13.54 7.61 11.21
CA LYS A 103 -14.49 8.68 10.86
C LYS A 103 -13.77 10.02 10.66
N GLN A 104 -12.91 10.10 9.64
CA GLN A 104 -12.13 11.29 9.31
C GLN A 104 -12.89 12.18 8.29
N LYS A 105 -12.78 13.51 8.43
CA LYS A 105 -13.52 14.45 7.56
C LYS A 105 -12.78 14.84 6.28
N HIS A 106 -11.46 14.71 6.26
CA HIS A 106 -10.60 15.21 5.18
C HIS A 106 -10.34 14.17 4.08
N ILE A 107 -10.72 12.92 4.32
CA ILE A 107 -10.60 11.83 3.34
C ILE A 107 -11.76 10.84 3.54
N THR A 108 -12.26 10.28 2.47
CA THR A 108 -13.34 9.29 2.51
C THR A 108 -12.80 7.86 2.57
N HIS A 109 -13.61 6.95 3.11
CA HIS A 109 -13.29 5.51 3.11
C HIS A 109 -13.06 4.99 1.68
N ALA A 110 -13.87 5.44 0.72
CA ALA A 110 -13.75 5.05 -0.69
C ALA A 110 -12.41 5.49 -1.31
N GLU A 111 -11.90 6.68 -0.95
CA GLU A 111 -10.59 7.13 -1.41
C GLU A 111 -9.46 6.29 -0.84
N ILE A 112 -9.51 5.97 0.46
CA ILE A 112 -8.50 5.10 1.10
C ILE A 112 -8.51 3.72 0.45
N GLN A 113 -9.69 3.11 0.30
CA GLN A 113 -9.84 1.80 -0.34
C GLN A 113 -9.36 1.81 -1.80
N GLY A 114 -9.69 2.87 -2.55
CA GLY A 114 -9.27 3.03 -3.93
C GLY A 114 -7.76 3.06 -4.07
N VAL A 115 -7.08 3.88 -3.26
CA VAL A 115 -5.61 3.96 -3.24
C VAL A 115 -4.99 2.63 -2.82
N ALA A 116 -5.49 2.00 -1.75
CA ALA A 116 -4.96 0.71 -1.27
C ALA A 116 -5.12 -0.39 -2.34
N LYS A 117 -6.30 -0.51 -2.95
CA LYS A 117 -6.59 -1.45 -4.05
C LYS A 117 -5.64 -1.25 -5.24
N CYS A 118 -5.37 0.00 -5.61
CA CYS A 118 -4.57 0.34 -6.78
C CYS A 118 -3.09 0.59 -6.46
N PHE A 119 -2.63 0.36 -5.22
CA PHE A 119 -1.29 0.71 -4.77
C PHE A 119 -0.19 0.10 -5.66
N ALA A 120 -0.26 -1.19 -5.97
CA ALA A 120 0.71 -1.86 -6.83
C ALA A 120 0.72 -1.28 -8.26
N LEU A 121 -0.43 -0.88 -8.79
CA LEU A 121 -0.53 -0.22 -10.09
C LEU A 121 0.19 1.13 -10.07
N TYR A 122 -0.06 1.96 -9.04
CA TYR A 122 0.64 3.24 -8.89
C TYR A 122 2.14 3.11 -8.69
N THR A 123 2.61 2.05 -8.05
CA THR A 123 4.05 1.85 -7.82
C THR A 123 4.79 1.37 -9.06
N LYS A 124 4.15 0.62 -9.94
CA LYS A 124 4.82 -0.05 -11.06
C LYS A 124 4.51 0.56 -12.42
N LEU A 125 3.27 0.99 -12.66
CA LEU A 125 2.89 1.53 -13.96
C LEU A 125 3.43 2.96 -14.18
N PRO A 126 3.65 3.38 -15.45
CA PRO A 126 4.07 4.73 -15.79
C PRO A 126 3.05 5.80 -15.33
N GLU A 127 3.54 6.99 -15.00
CA GLU A 127 2.70 8.08 -14.47
C GLU A 127 1.64 8.58 -15.44
N ASN A 128 1.86 8.48 -16.75
CA ASN A 128 0.85 8.80 -17.77
C ASN A 128 -0.40 7.90 -17.71
N LEU A 129 -0.38 6.80 -16.95
CA LEU A 129 -1.52 5.96 -16.68
C LEU A 129 -2.26 6.32 -15.37
N PHE A 130 -1.79 7.28 -14.61
CA PHE A 130 -2.37 7.61 -13.30
C PHE A 130 -3.83 8.06 -13.38
N ASP A 131 -4.24 8.75 -14.42
CA ASP A 131 -5.65 9.11 -14.63
C ASP A 131 -6.54 7.88 -14.82
N PHE A 132 -6.05 6.85 -15.51
CA PHE A 132 -6.77 5.57 -15.65
C PHE A 132 -6.79 4.79 -14.34
N ILE A 133 -5.69 4.80 -13.57
CA ILE A 133 -5.65 4.19 -12.25
C ILE A 133 -6.64 4.88 -11.30
N LYS A 134 -6.77 6.21 -11.37
CA LYS A 134 -7.77 6.96 -10.60
C LYS A 134 -9.21 6.58 -10.96
N ILE A 135 -9.49 6.20 -12.20
CA ILE A 135 -10.78 5.62 -12.58
C ILE A 135 -10.93 4.24 -11.93
N ALA A 136 -9.89 3.42 -11.97
CA ALA A 136 -9.86 2.08 -11.39
C ALA A 136 -10.03 2.05 -9.85
N GLU A 137 -9.75 3.14 -9.14
CA GLU A 137 -10.01 3.26 -7.70
C GLU A 137 -11.49 3.09 -7.35
N LYS A 138 -12.39 3.51 -8.23
CA LYS A 138 -13.83 3.51 -7.98
C LYS A 138 -14.39 2.08 -7.93
N ASP A 139 -15.43 1.88 -7.12
CA ASP A 139 -16.13 0.60 -6.99
C ASP A 139 -17.41 0.53 -7.86
N ASP A 140 -17.41 1.24 -8.97
CA ASP A 140 -18.44 1.14 -10.01
C ASP A 140 -18.00 0.19 -11.16
N ASP A 141 -18.90 -0.13 -12.08
CA ASP A 141 -18.62 -1.05 -13.19
C ASP A 141 -17.48 -0.55 -14.07
N ARG A 142 -17.38 0.78 -14.28
CA ARG A 142 -16.30 1.40 -15.05
C ARG A 142 -14.97 1.26 -14.34
N GLY A 143 -14.94 1.49 -13.04
CA GLY A 143 -13.74 1.34 -12.22
C GLY A 143 -13.25 -0.10 -12.16
N LYS A 144 -14.19 -1.06 -11.97
CA LYS A 144 -13.88 -2.50 -11.97
C LYS A 144 -13.28 -2.96 -13.30
N LYS A 145 -13.88 -2.55 -14.42
CA LYS A 145 -13.36 -2.86 -15.76
C LYS A 145 -11.96 -2.28 -15.97
N MET A 146 -11.77 -1.00 -15.66
CA MET A 146 -10.47 -0.34 -15.79
C MET A 146 -9.41 -1.02 -14.91
N TYR A 147 -9.77 -1.41 -13.67
CA TYR A 147 -8.87 -2.14 -12.80
C TYR A 147 -8.42 -3.48 -13.40
N GLN A 148 -9.35 -4.23 -14.00
CA GLN A 148 -9.03 -5.50 -14.64
C GLN A 148 -8.07 -5.33 -15.84
N GLU A 149 -8.30 -4.32 -16.67
CA GLU A 149 -7.43 -3.99 -17.82
C GLU A 149 -6.02 -3.61 -17.37
N LEU A 150 -5.91 -2.73 -16.37
CA LEU A 150 -4.62 -2.32 -15.81
C LEU A 150 -3.90 -3.46 -15.08
N MET A 151 -4.63 -4.34 -14.38
CA MET A 151 -4.06 -5.53 -13.75
C MET A 151 -3.55 -6.56 -14.78
N MET A 152 -4.21 -6.67 -15.94
CA MET A 152 -3.70 -7.49 -17.04
C MET A 152 -2.36 -6.93 -17.55
N LEU A 153 -2.29 -5.62 -17.80
CA LEU A 153 -1.05 -4.94 -18.18
C LEU A 153 0.05 -5.13 -17.12
N TYR A 154 -0.29 -4.94 -15.85
CA TYR A 154 0.64 -5.14 -14.74
C TYR A 154 1.20 -6.56 -14.72
N LYS A 155 0.34 -7.58 -14.79
CA LYS A 155 0.75 -8.99 -14.77
C LYS A 155 1.63 -9.37 -15.94
N THR A 156 1.32 -8.89 -17.14
CA THR A 156 2.12 -9.20 -18.33
C THR A 156 3.49 -8.52 -18.35
N THR A 157 3.62 -7.36 -17.65
CA THR A 157 4.84 -6.54 -17.73
C THR A 157 5.73 -6.72 -16.50
N TYR A 158 5.15 -6.88 -15.30
CA TYR A 158 5.87 -6.76 -14.04
C TYR A 158 5.71 -7.95 -13.10
N ALA A 159 4.72 -8.85 -13.29
CA ALA A 159 4.66 -10.05 -12.46
C ALA A 159 5.85 -10.96 -12.78
N PRO A 160 6.46 -11.60 -11.78
CA PRO A 160 7.51 -12.59 -12.04
C PRO A 160 6.91 -13.63 -12.99
N LYS A 161 7.63 -13.91 -14.09
CA LYS A 161 7.29 -15.02 -14.97
C LYS A 161 7.31 -16.26 -14.09
N ALA A 162 6.18 -16.95 -13.97
CA ALA A 162 6.16 -18.27 -13.36
C ALA A 162 7.29 -19.07 -14.00
N GLU A 163 8.22 -19.59 -13.21
CA GLU A 163 9.21 -20.53 -13.70
C GLU A 163 8.43 -21.64 -14.39
N SER A 164 8.56 -21.70 -15.70
CA SER A 164 8.05 -22.81 -16.47
C SER A 164 8.77 -24.04 -15.91
N ASP A 165 8.01 -25.01 -15.43
CA ASP A 165 8.41 -26.32 -14.92
C ASP A 165 9.80 -26.72 -15.46
N VAL A 166 10.83 -26.57 -14.67
CA VAL A 166 12.11 -27.18 -14.91
C VAL A 166 12.05 -28.58 -14.33
N GLY A 167 11.71 -29.52 -15.20
CA GLY A 167 12.22 -30.87 -15.19
C GLY A 167 11.95 -31.72 -13.96
N GLY A 168 11.08 -32.69 -14.14
CA GLY A 168 10.96 -33.87 -13.29
C GLY A 168 12.32 -34.47 -12.94
N GLY A 169 12.70 -34.29 -11.67
CA GLY A 169 13.74 -35.08 -11.02
C GLY A 169 13.11 -36.32 -10.44
N THR A 170 13.22 -37.43 -11.16
CA THR A 170 12.92 -38.79 -10.70
C THR A 170 13.68 -39.02 -9.40
N ARG A 171 12.96 -39.24 -8.30
CA ARG A 171 13.57 -39.80 -7.08
C ARG A 171 13.82 -41.30 -7.32
N ILE A 172 15.08 -41.68 -7.24
CA ILE A 172 15.52 -43.06 -7.00
C ILE A 172 15.57 -43.26 -5.50
#